data_76be9c66d64af25eb8a3cd403b446a9b
#
_entry.id   76be9c66d64af25eb8a3cd403b446a9b
#
_cell.length_a   1.000
_cell.length_b   1.000
_cell.length_c   1.000
_cell.angle_alpha   90.00
_cell.angle_beta   90.00
_cell.angle_gamma   90.00
#
_symmetry.space_group_name_H-M   'P 1'
#
loop_
_entity.id
_entity.type
_entity.pdbx_description
1 polymer ?
#
loop_
_entity_poly.entity_id
_entity_poly.type
_entity_poly.pdbx_seq_one_letter_code
_entity_poly.pdbx_strand_id
1 'polypeptide(L)'
;MSLKSPELLLPAGSLDKMRAAYDFGADAIYAGQPRYSLRARNNEFKLEQIGIGIAEAHARGKKFFVTSNLLPHNDKVRTYMRDIAPVIELKPDALIMADPGLIMLVREQYPDMPIHLSVQANTVNYQAVKFWQKMGVARIILSRELSLDEVEKIRQECPDMELEVFVHGALCIAYSGRCLLSGYFNRRDPNQGTCTNACRWGYSTHGGTDETDSGEVQPVKLDGDFDFAQAQAEAESAFAACGGSERHPAADKVYLLEEAGRPGQLMPIMEDEHGTYIMNSKDLRAVEHVERLVQIGVDSLKIEGRTKSLYYVARTAQVYRRAIDDAVADRPFNPALMLELEGLANRGYTSGFLERRPSQDYQNYITGHSDIGHSHFVGEVRSVSGGWAEVEVKNKFQVGDRMEVIHPSGNHIVTLEAMRSLDGEAISIAPGSPLQVRIPLEDRYAGALLARLLPA
;
A
#
# COMPACT_ATOMS: atom_id res chain seq x y z
N MET A 1 10.75 7.64 31.55
CA MET A 1 10.70 8.66 30.50
C MET A 1 9.50 8.37 29.65
N SER A 2 8.65 9.35 29.31
CA SER A 2 7.54 9.10 28.38
C SER A 2 8.10 8.73 27.00
N LEU A 3 7.59 7.66 26.40
CA LEU A 3 7.96 7.28 25.04
C LEU A 3 7.51 8.37 24.06
N LYS A 4 8.36 8.67 23.06
CA LYS A 4 8.00 9.62 21.99
C LYS A 4 6.97 8.95 21.06
N SER A 5 5.86 9.61 20.81
CA SER A 5 4.89 9.14 19.81
C SER A 5 5.49 9.27 18.41
N PRO A 6 5.56 8.18 17.64
CA PRO A 6 5.93 8.28 16.23
C PRO A 6 4.83 8.96 15.41
N GLU A 7 5.23 9.65 14.35
CA GLU A 7 4.34 10.19 13.34
C GLU A 7 3.64 9.05 12.58
N LEU A 8 2.33 9.08 12.46
CA LEU A 8 1.57 8.16 11.60
C LEU A 8 1.43 8.77 10.21
N LEU A 9 2.10 8.16 9.21
CA LEU A 9 2.18 8.64 7.84
C LEU A 9 1.36 7.76 6.90
N LEU A 10 0.33 8.36 6.27
CA LEU A 10 -0.56 7.68 5.36
C LEU A 10 -0.40 8.09 3.90
N PRO A 11 -0.76 7.19 2.95
CA PRO A 11 -0.81 7.54 1.54
C PRO A 11 -2.07 8.34 1.22
N ALA A 12 -1.96 9.31 0.31
CA ALA A 12 -3.12 9.96 -0.29
C ALA A 12 -3.00 9.96 -1.81
N GLY A 13 -4.03 9.43 -2.49
CA GLY A 13 -4.17 9.49 -3.95
C GLY A 13 -5.12 10.60 -4.40
N SER A 14 -5.91 11.17 -3.48
CA SER A 14 -6.86 12.27 -3.70
C SER A 14 -7.03 13.11 -2.43
N LEU A 15 -7.63 14.30 -2.57
CA LEU A 15 -7.96 15.17 -1.43
C LEU A 15 -8.92 14.50 -0.43
N ASP A 16 -9.89 13.73 -0.89
CA ASP A 16 -10.83 13.04 0.00
C ASP A 16 -10.14 11.96 0.84
N LYS A 17 -9.20 11.21 0.22
CA LYS A 17 -8.37 10.24 0.96
C LYS A 17 -7.46 10.91 1.98
N MET A 18 -6.90 12.09 1.63
CA MET A 18 -6.11 12.90 2.56
C MET A 18 -6.94 13.35 3.76
N ARG A 19 -8.13 13.90 3.53
CA ARG A 19 -9.05 14.35 4.59
C ARG A 19 -9.41 13.19 5.51
N ALA A 20 -9.80 12.06 4.93
CA ALA A 20 -10.09 10.84 5.69
C ALA A 20 -8.88 10.37 6.51
N ALA A 21 -7.66 10.40 5.95
CA ALA A 21 -6.46 10.04 6.69
C ALA A 21 -6.30 10.89 7.95
N TYR A 22 -6.44 12.20 7.85
CA TYR A 22 -6.32 13.10 8.99
C TYR A 22 -7.47 12.96 9.99
N ASP A 23 -8.70 12.80 9.51
CA ASP A 23 -9.88 12.65 10.37
C ASP A 23 -9.78 11.37 11.22
N PHE A 24 -9.16 10.30 10.68
CA PHE A 24 -8.95 9.03 11.34
C PHE A 24 -7.59 8.88 12.06
N GLY A 25 -6.83 9.97 12.21
CA GLY A 25 -5.71 10.02 13.14
C GLY A 25 -4.31 10.06 12.53
N ALA A 26 -4.16 10.27 11.21
CA ALA A 26 -2.85 10.52 10.61
C ALA A 26 -2.26 11.85 11.08
N ASP A 27 -0.94 11.88 11.25
CA ASP A 27 -0.17 13.09 11.54
C ASP A 27 0.37 13.73 10.26
N ALA A 28 0.64 12.90 9.25
CA ALA A 28 1.14 13.31 7.96
C ALA A 28 0.56 12.45 6.85
N ILE A 29 0.54 13.01 5.63
CA ILE A 29 0.27 12.25 4.41
C ILE A 29 1.40 12.41 3.40
N TYR A 30 1.51 11.44 2.49
CA TYR A 30 2.34 11.59 1.31
C TYR A 30 1.53 11.41 0.03
N ALA A 31 1.73 12.33 -0.92
CA ALA A 31 1.07 12.33 -2.22
C ALA A 31 2.10 12.35 -3.35
N GLY A 32 1.71 11.85 -4.52
CA GLY A 32 2.56 11.87 -5.71
C GLY A 32 2.41 13.17 -6.48
N GLN A 33 3.48 13.58 -7.16
CA GLN A 33 3.38 14.58 -8.23
C GLN A 33 3.26 13.88 -9.60
N PRO A 34 2.70 14.53 -10.62
CA PRO A 34 2.35 13.84 -11.87
C PRO A 34 3.52 13.26 -12.66
N ARG A 35 4.74 13.81 -12.55
CA ARG A 35 5.83 13.49 -13.50
C ARG A 35 7.01 12.71 -12.92
N TYR A 36 7.34 12.93 -11.67
CA TYR A 36 8.55 12.39 -11.03
C TYR A 36 8.25 11.45 -9.86
N SER A 37 7.01 11.05 -9.69
CA SER A 37 6.58 10.08 -8.70
C SER A 37 6.36 8.72 -9.36
N LEU A 38 6.73 7.65 -8.68
CA LEU A 38 6.26 6.32 -9.06
C LEU A 38 4.74 6.24 -8.95
N ARG A 39 4.10 5.45 -9.81
CA ARG A 39 2.64 5.30 -9.89
C ARG A 39 1.92 6.63 -10.26
N ALA A 40 2.55 7.47 -11.09
CA ALA A 40 1.98 8.74 -11.53
C ALA A 40 0.64 8.59 -12.26
N ARG A 41 0.38 7.47 -12.93
CA ARG A 41 -0.85 7.23 -13.69
C ARG A 41 -2.12 7.15 -12.81
N ASN A 42 -1.99 6.75 -11.56
CA ASN A 42 -3.11 6.58 -10.63
C ASN A 42 -3.14 7.68 -9.56
N ASN A 43 -2.60 8.85 -9.87
CA ASN A 43 -2.51 9.98 -8.97
C ASN A 43 -3.42 11.12 -9.44
N GLU A 44 -4.36 11.53 -8.61
CA GLU A 44 -5.28 12.62 -8.90
C GLU A 44 -4.69 14.01 -8.55
N PHE A 45 -3.56 14.04 -7.81
CA PHE A 45 -2.92 15.28 -7.42
C PHE A 45 -2.20 15.94 -8.59
N LYS A 46 -2.81 16.97 -9.15
CA LYS A 46 -2.16 18.00 -9.99
C LYS A 46 -1.59 19.09 -9.07
N LEU A 47 -0.87 20.06 -9.63
CA LEU A 47 -0.25 21.14 -8.86
C LEU A 47 -1.28 21.89 -7.98
N GLU A 48 -2.45 22.18 -8.54
CA GLU A 48 -3.55 22.83 -7.82
C GLU A 48 -4.01 22.02 -6.60
N GLN A 49 -4.27 20.70 -6.75
CA GLN A 49 -4.68 19.83 -5.67
C GLN A 49 -3.59 19.65 -4.61
N ILE A 50 -2.31 19.68 -5.01
CA ILE A 50 -1.18 19.70 -4.06
C ILE A 50 -1.24 20.99 -3.22
N GLY A 51 -1.47 22.15 -3.85
CA GLY A 51 -1.60 23.42 -3.14
C GLY A 51 -2.76 23.45 -2.16
N ILE A 52 -3.94 22.96 -2.57
CA ILE A 52 -5.12 22.82 -1.69
C ILE A 52 -4.78 21.87 -0.52
N GLY A 53 -4.18 20.73 -0.82
CA GLY A 53 -3.84 19.71 0.19
C GLY A 53 -2.85 20.22 1.22
N ILE A 54 -1.81 20.95 0.81
CA ILE A 54 -0.84 21.56 1.74
C ILE A 54 -1.53 22.59 2.64
N ALA A 55 -2.35 23.49 2.05
CA ALA A 55 -3.05 24.49 2.83
C ALA A 55 -4.01 23.89 3.85
N GLU A 56 -4.78 22.87 3.47
CA GLU A 56 -5.67 22.15 4.40
C GLU A 56 -4.90 21.39 5.49
N ALA A 57 -3.77 20.75 5.14
CA ALA A 57 -2.91 20.07 6.11
C ALA A 57 -2.37 21.04 7.16
N HIS A 58 -1.82 22.18 6.72
CA HIS A 58 -1.27 23.19 7.60
C HIS A 58 -2.36 23.84 8.48
N ALA A 59 -3.56 24.09 7.94
CA ALA A 59 -4.69 24.60 8.72
C ALA A 59 -5.12 23.63 9.84
N ARG A 60 -4.85 22.33 9.69
CA ARG A 60 -5.09 21.29 10.70
C ARG A 60 -3.89 21.03 11.61
N GLY A 61 -2.76 21.73 11.44
CA GLY A 61 -1.50 21.45 12.14
C GLY A 61 -0.88 20.11 11.74
N LYS A 62 -1.16 19.62 10.53
CA LYS A 62 -0.69 18.34 9.97
C LYS A 62 0.34 18.59 8.88
N LYS A 63 1.05 17.52 8.45
CA LYS A 63 2.12 17.60 7.45
C LYS A 63 1.73 16.98 6.12
N PHE A 64 2.23 17.54 5.04
CA PHE A 64 2.03 17.08 3.67
C PHE A 64 3.39 16.88 2.97
N PHE A 65 3.71 15.63 2.62
CA PHE A 65 4.94 15.29 1.89
C PHE A 65 4.66 15.00 0.43
N VAL A 66 5.54 15.49 -0.44
CA VAL A 66 5.42 15.24 -1.89
C VAL A 66 6.46 14.22 -2.33
N THR A 67 6.00 13.16 -3.00
CA THR A 67 6.92 12.17 -3.57
C THR A 67 7.46 12.63 -4.92
N SER A 68 8.78 12.64 -5.03
CA SER A 68 9.58 12.90 -6.24
C SER A 68 10.66 11.83 -6.35
N ASN A 69 10.24 10.56 -6.31
CA ASN A 69 11.11 9.41 -6.09
C ASN A 69 11.37 8.55 -7.33
N LEU A 70 11.16 9.10 -8.52
CA LEU A 70 11.58 8.46 -9.76
C LEU A 70 13.11 8.47 -9.87
N LEU A 71 13.69 7.41 -10.45
CA LEU A 71 15.09 7.38 -10.90
C LEU A 71 15.10 7.77 -12.40
N PRO A 72 15.34 9.04 -12.75
CA PRO A 72 15.15 9.53 -14.11
C PRO A 72 16.34 9.22 -15.02
N HIS A 73 16.07 9.00 -16.29
CA HIS A 73 17.07 9.07 -17.33
C HIS A 73 17.40 10.55 -17.65
N ASN A 74 18.52 10.79 -18.34
CA ASN A 74 19.09 12.11 -18.59
C ASN A 74 18.11 13.16 -19.16
N ASP A 75 17.17 12.74 -20.01
CA ASP A 75 16.19 13.67 -20.61
C ASP A 75 15.26 14.31 -19.56
N LYS A 76 14.91 13.57 -18.52
CA LYS A 76 14.10 14.09 -17.41
C LYS A 76 14.91 14.96 -16.46
N VAL A 77 16.20 14.69 -16.29
CA VAL A 77 17.09 15.50 -15.43
C VAL A 77 17.15 16.95 -15.92
N ARG A 78 17.21 17.18 -17.24
CA ARG A 78 17.28 18.53 -17.83
C ARG A 78 16.11 19.44 -17.46
N THR A 79 14.93 18.88 -17.22
CA THR A 79 13.71 19.64 -16.92
C THR A 79 13.33 19.61 -15.45
N TYR A 80 14.02 18.80 -14.66
CA TYR A 80 13.61 18.52 -13.28
C TYR A 80 13.46 19.76 -12.42
N MET A 81 14.47 20.61 -12.35
CA MET A 81 14.44 21.80 -11.48
C MET A 81 13.32 22.78 -11.88
N ARG A 82 13.09 22.96 -13.18
CA ARG A 82 11.96 23.78 -13.67
C ARG A 82 10.61 23.19 -13.25
N ASP A 83 10.48 21.84 -13.30
CA ASP A 83 9.21 21.16 -13.07
C ASP A 83 8.92 20.97 -11.57
N ILE A 84 9.96 20.93 -10.69
CA ILE A 84 9.79 20.79 -9.24
C ILE A 84 9.65 22.14 -8.52
N ALA A 85 10.19 23.22 -9.07
CA ALA A 85 10.16 24.55 -8.46
C ALA A 85 8.73 25.00 -8.06
N PRO A 86 7.69 24.88 -8.90
CA PRO A 86 6.34 25.25 -8.51
C PRO A 86 5.79 24.42 -7.34
N VAL A 87 6.24 23.16 -7.19
CA VAL A 87 5.84 22.30 -6.05
C VAL A 87 6.53 22.76 -4.77
N ILE A 88 7.82 23.15 -4.84
CA ILE A 88 8.57 23.65 -3.68
C ILE A 88 7.99 25.00 -3.21
N GLU A 89 7.58 25.87 -4.15
CA GLU A 89 6.93 27.14 -3.85
C GLU A 89 5.62 27.01 -3.07
N LEU A 90 4.91 25.87 -3.20
CA LEU A 90 3.74 25.56 -2.38
C LEU A 90 4.09 25.20 -0.94
N LYS A 91 5.39 25.05 -0.60
CA LYS A 91 5.91 24.78 0.74
C LYS A 91 5.40 23.45 1.34
N PRO A 92 5.56 22.31 0.65
CA PRO A 92 5.36 21.02 1.30
C PRO A 92 6.35 20.87 2.46
N ASP A 93 5.99 20.06 3.48
CA ASP A 93 6.85 19.87 4.65
C ASP A 93 8.12 19.05 4.32
N ALA A 94 8.11 18.24 3.25
CA ALA A 94 9.29 17.58 2.70
C ALA A 94 9.06 17.04 1.29
N LEU A 95 10.17 16.80 0.58
CA LEU A 95 10.20 15.99 -0.63
C LEU A 95 10.71 14.57 -0.32
N ILE A 96 9.99 13.54 -0.79
CA ILE A 96 10.45 12.15 -0.70
C ILE A 96 11.18 11.83 -2.02
N MET A 97 12.50 11.64 -1.97
CA MET A 97 13.38 11.52 -3.14
C MET A 97 14.25 10.26 -3.05
N ALA A 98 14.71 9.75 -4.21
CA ALA A 98 15.53 8.55 -4.29
C ALA A 98 16.84 8.76 -5.08
N ASP A 99 16.80 9.57 -6.11
CA ASP A 99 17.95 9.78 -7.02
C ASP A 99 18.97 10.75 -6.39
N PRO A 100 20.23 10.33 -6.20
CA PRO A 100 21.24 11.17 -5.55
C PRO A 100 21.58 12.44 -6.35
N GLY A 101 21.52 12.39 -7.68
CA GLY A 101 21.77 13.55 -8.53
C GLY A 101 20.65 14.60 -8.40
N LEU A 102 19.39 14.18 -8.36
CA LEU A 102 18.27 15.09 -8.13
C LEU A 102 18.28 15.65 -6.70
N ILE A 103 18.66 14.84 -5.71
CA ILE A 103 18.83 15.30 -4.32
C ILE A 103 19.89 16.40 -4.26
N MET A 104 21.04 16.20 -4.91
CA MET A 104 22.09 17.20 -4.99
C MET A 104 21.58 18.51 -5.59
N LEU A 105 20.90 18.48 -6.74
CA LEU A 105 20.34 19.67 -7.41
C LEU A 105 19.35 20.42 -6.49
N VAL A 106 18.47 19.70 -5.79
CA VAL A 106 17.52 20.36 -4.86
C VAL A 106 18.27 20.97 -3.67
N ARG A 107 19.25 20.27 -3.09
CA ARG A 107 20.04 20.79 -1.97
C ARG A 107 20.83 22.03 -2.35
N GLU A 108 21.35 22.12 -3.57
CA GLU A 108 22.09 23.29 -4.06
C GLU A 108 21.17 24.52 -4.26
N GLN A 109 19.96 24.31 -4.80
CA GLN A 109 19.06 25.41 -5.16
C GLN A 109 18.07 25.77 -4.05
N TYR A 110 17.66 24.78 -3.24
CA TYR A 110 16.69 24.90 -2.15
C TYR A 110 17.24 24.26 -0.86
N PRO A 111 18.27 24.84 -0.23
CA PRO A 111 18.97 24.25 0.93
C PRO A 111 18.06 24.02 2.11
N ASP A 112 17.00 24.79 2.28
CA ASP A 112 16.05 24.70 3.40
C ASP A 112 14.91 23.70 3.16
N MET A 113 14.77 23.13 1.94
CA MET A 113 13.74 22.12 1.67
C MET A 113 14.12 20.78 2.31
N PRO A 114 13.35 20.26 3.28
CA PRO A 114 13.63 18.96 3.87
C PRO A 114 13.50 17.85 2.84
N ILE A 115 14.46 16.91 2.85
CA ILE A 115 14.44 15.73 1.98
C ILE A 115 14.33 14.49 2.84
N HIS A 116 13.32 13.67 2.56
CA HIS A 116 13.16 12.33 3.09
C HIS A 116 13.66 11.32 2.04
N LEU A 117 14.64 10.50 2.40
CA LEU A 117 15.18 9.51 1.48
C LEU A 117 14.18 8.37 1.27
N SER A 118 13.77 8.16 0.03
CA SER A 118 12.86 7.08 -0.34
C SER A 118 13.46 5.69 -0.09
N VAL A 119 12.62 4.73 0.26
CA VAL A 119 12.99 3.31 0.39
C VAL A 119 13.69 2.76 -0.86
N GLN A 120 13.49 3.36 -2.03
CA GLN A 120 14.15 2.98 -3.28
C GLN A 120 15.67 3.20 -3.28
N ALA A 121 16.21 3.99 -2.36
CA ALA A 121 17.64 4.09 -2.14
C ALA A 121 18.22 2.85 -1.42
N ASN A 122 17.37 1.90 -1.00
CA ASN A 122 17.75 0.62 -0.38
C ASN A 122 18.70 0.78 0.81
N THR A 123 18.38 1.66 1.74
CA THR A 123 19.19 1.91 2.94
C THR A 123 18.95 0.79 3.96
N VAL A 124 19.98 -0.04 4.19
CA VAL A 124 19.90 -1.27 5.00
C VAL A 124 20.91 -1.32 6.15
N ASN A 125 21.68 -0.27 6.39
CA ASN A 125 22.66 -0.26 7.46
C ASN A 125 22.99 1.16 7.95
N TYR A 126 23.52 1.28 9.16
CA TYR A 126 23.82 2.57 9.78
C TYR A 126 24.91 3.39 9.06
N GLN A 127 25.84 2.77 8.34
CA GLN A 127 26.85 3.54 7.59
C GLN A 127 26.22 4.23 6.36
N ALA A 128 25.27 3.58 5.68
CA ALA A 128 24.50 4.21 4.64
C ALA A 128 23.63 5.37 5.18
N VAL A 129 23.05 5.20 6.38
CA VAL A 129 22.33 6.27 7.07
C VAL A 129 23.26 7.46 7.37
N LYS A 130 24.46 7.23 7.93
CA LYS A 130 25.46 8.27 8.19
C LYS A 130 25.93 8.98 6.90
N PHE A 131 26.04 8.26 5.79
CA PHE A 131 26.32 8.85 4.48
C PHE A 131 25.24 9.85 4.07
N TRP A 132 23.98 9.43 4.09
CA TRP A 132 22.87 10.30 3.70
C TRP A 132 22.66 11.47 4.64
N GLN A 133 22.94 11.30 5.93
CA GLN A 133 22.95 12.40 6.91
C GLN A 133 23.98 13.47 6.52
N LYS A 134 25.19 13.07 6.10
CA LYS A 134 26.21 14.00 5.60
C LYS A 134 25.79 14.69 4.31
N MET A 135 24.93 14.07 3.50
CA MET A 135 24.35 14.67 2.29
C MET A 135 23.18 15.63 2.61
N GLY A 136 22.88 15.84 3.89
CA GLY A 136 21.85 16.77 4.34
C GLY A 136 20.42 16.24 4.20
N VAL A 137 20.23 14.91 4.14
CA VAL A 137 18.91 14.28 4.18
C VAL A 137 18.37 14.34 5.61
N ALA A 138 17.11 14.73 5.79
CA ALA A 138 16.49 14.92 7.11
C ALA A 138 15.90 13.63 7.70
N ARG A 139 15.42 12.71 6.84
CA ARG A 139 14.76 11.45 7.25
C ARG A 139 15.13 10.33 6.30
N ILE A 140 15.31 9.12 6.82
CA ILE A 140 15.55 7.90 6.05
C ILE A 140 14.35 6.96 6.14
N ILE A 141 13.76 6.63 4.98
CA ILE A 141 12.77 5.55 4.88
C ILE A 141 13.55 4.25 4.71
N LEU A 142 13.61 3.48 5.78
CA LEU A 142 14.38 2.25 5.83
C LEU A 142 13.82 1.17 4.89
N SER A 143 14.71 0.29 4.44
CA SER A 143 14.32 -0.86 3.61
C SER A 143 13.44 -1.83 4.39
N ARG A 144 12.46 -2.44 3.71
CA ARG A 144 11.50 -3.39 4.33
C ARG A 144 12.12 -4.75 4.67
N GLU A 145 13.34 -4.98 4.20
CA GLU A 145 14.10 -6.22 4.42
C GLU A 145 14.85 -6.24 5.75
N LEU A 146 14.76 -5.18 6.53
CA LEU A 146 15.34 -5.09 7.87
C LEU A 146 14.44 -5.75 8.91
N SER A 147 15.08 -6.47 9.84
CA SER A 147 14.45 -6.92 11.07
C SER A 147 14.37 -5.79 12.11
N LEU A 148 13.50 -5.97 13.11
CA LEU A 148 13.39 -5.02 14.24
C LEU A 148 14.73 -4.80 14.96
N ASP A 149 15.54 -5.85 15.13
CA ASP A 149 16.86 -5.74 15.76
C ASP A 149 17.84 -4.92 14.92
N GLU A 150 17.76 -5.03 13.58
CA GLU A 150 18.58 -4.22 12.68
C GLU A 150 18.13 -2.75 12.67
N VAL A 151 16.81 -2.49 12.75
CA VAL A 151 16.27 -1.13 12.91
C VAL A 151 16.73 -0.52 14.22
N GLU A 152 16.68 -1.28 15.33
CA GLU A 152 17.16 -0.84 16.64
C GLU A 152 18.66 -0.49 16.60
N LYS A 153 19.48 -1.35 15.99
CA LYS A 153 20.92 -1.08 15.84
C LYS A 153 21.17 0.19 15.03
N ILE A 154 20.41 0.43 13.95
CA ILE A 154 20.51 1.67 13.17
C ILE A 154 20.16 2.88 14.04
N ARG A 155 19.09 2.80 14.86
CA ARG A 155 18.70 3.86 15.79
C ARG A 155 19.81 4.16 16.79
N GLN A 156 20.41 3.13 17.39
CA GLN A 156 21.50 3.28 18.37
C GLN A 156 22.74 3.96 17.77
N GLU A 157 23.09 3.60 16.54
CA GLU A 157 24.25 4.14 15.81
C GLU A 157 24.00 5.54 15.19
N CYS A 158 22.75 5.91 14.98
CA CYS A 158 22.32 7.16 14.35
C CYS A 158 21.17 7.81 15.14
N PRO A 159 21.42 8.24 16.41
CA PRO A 159 20.36 8.73 17.30
C PRO A 159 19.70 10.02 16.81
N ASP A 160 20.42 10.85 16.07
CA ASP A 160 19.95 12.17 15.60
C ASP A 160 19.27 12.12 14.22
N MET A 161 19.22 10.94 13.58
CA MET A 161 18.60 10.79 12.28
C MET A 161 17.14 10.37 12.40
N GLU A 162 16.21 11.06 11.71
CA GLU A 162 14.84 10.58 11.66
C GLU A 162 14.74 9.29 10.85
N LEU A 163 14.14 8.26 11.46
CA LEU A 163 13.91 6.95 10.83
C LEU A 163 12.43 6.72 10.60
N GLU A 164 12.10 6.26 9.41
CA GLU A 164 10.74 5.91 8.98
C GLU A 164 10.69 4.44 8.56
N VAL A 165 9.69 3.69 9.05
CA VAL A 165 9.53 2.26 8.79
C VAL A 165 8.13 2.00 8.20
N PHE A 166 8.07 1.19 7.14
CA PHE A 166 6.79 0.70 6.64
C PHE A 166 6.20 -0.34 7.58
N VAL A 167 4.92 -0.18 7.90
CA VAL A 167 4.19 -1.05 8.84
C VAL A 167 2.97 -1.73 8.22
N HIS A 168 2.50 -1.28 7.04
CA HIS A 168 1.31 -1.88 6.41
C HIS A 168 1.30 -1.69 4.89
N GLY A 169 0.66 -2.64 4.19
CA GLY A 169 0.36 -2.59 2.76
C GLY A 169 1.30 -3.43 1.90
N ALA A 170 1.24 -3.25 0.59
CA ALA A 170 1.91 -4.11 -0.38
C ALA A 170 3.43 -4.24 -0.14
N LEU A 171 3.93 -5.48 -0.10
CA LEU A 171 5.36 -5.78 -0.14
C LEU A 171 5.83 -5.90 -1.59
N CYS A 172 7.06 -5.42 -1.86
CA CYS A 172 7.73 -5.68 -3.12
C CYS A 172 8.42 -7.04 -3.06
N ILE A 173 8.38 -7.77 -4.18
CA ILE A 173 9.07 -9.06 -4.31
C ILE A 173 10.55 -8.91 -4.59
N ALA A 174 10.99 -7.73 -5.05
CA ALA A 174 12.37 -7.41 -5.37
C ALA A 174 12.76 -6.02 -4.88
N TYR A 175 14.02 -5.87 -4.53
CA TYR A 175 14.64 -4.55 -4.50
C TYR A 175 14.71 -3.97 -5.91
N SER A 176 14.54 -2.68 -6.09
CA SER A 176 14.81 -2.03 -7.35
C SER A 176 16.29 -2.21 -7.75
N GLY A 177 16.52 -3.03 -8.79
CA GLY A 177 17.86 -3.36 -9.27
C GLY A 177 18.62 -4.43 -8.49
N ARG A 178 17.99 -5.09 -7.51
CA ARG A 178 18.57 -6.18 -6.73
C ARG A 178 17.63 -7.36 -6.64
N CYS A 179 18.19 -8.58 -6.83
CA CYS A 179 17.41 -9.80 -6.88
C CYS A 179 17.03 -10.33 -5.49
N LEU A 180 15.75 -10.66 -5.27
CA LEU A 180 15.27 -11.39 -4.09
C LEU A 180 15.03 -12.88 -4.34
N LEU A 181 15.04 -13.33 -5.62
CA LEU A 181 14.68 -14.70 -5.98
C LEU A 181 15.41 -15.77 -5.17
N SER A 182 16.72 -15.60 -4.99
CA SER A 182 17.55 -16.57 -4.25
C SER A 182 17.21 -16.59 -2.76
N GLY A 183 16.96 -15.44 -2.16
CA GLY A 183 16.49 -15.32 -0.76
C GLY A 183 15.12 -15.95 -0.60
N TYR A 184 14.27 -15.72 -1.56
CA TYR A 184 12.93 -16.22 -1.63
C TYR A 184 12.86 -17.76 -1.72
N PHE A 185 13.52 -18.36 -2.73
CA PHE A 185 13.49 -19.80 -2.92
C PHE A 185 14.29 -20.59 -1.89
N ASN A 186 15.44 -20.06 -1.43
CA ASN A 186 16.43 -20.83 -0.68
C ASN A 186 16.85 -20.19 0.64
N ARG A 187 16.21 -19.08 1.06
CA ARG A 187 16.57 -18.32 2.26
C ARG A 187 18.05 -17.84 2.23
N ARG A 188 18.62 -17.62 1.02
CA ARG A 188 19.96 -17.13 0.80
C ARG A 188 19.90 -15.78 0.11
N ASP A 189 20.24 -14.71 0.84
CA ASP A 189 20.22 -13.36 0.31
C ASP A 189 21.33 -13.17 -0.76
N PRO A 190 20.99 -12.98 -2.04
CA PRO A 190 21.97 -12.77 -3.09
C PRO A 190 22.76 -11.48 -2.91
N ASN A 191 22.22 -10.50 -2.18
CA ASN A 191 22.90 -9.24 -1.90
C ASN A 191 23.95 -9.37 -0.79
N GLN A 192 23.93 -10.50 -0.04
CA GLN A 192 24.95 -10.88 0.94
C GLN A 192 25.96 -11.90 0.38
N GLY A 193 26.05 -12.04 -0.95
CA GLY A 193 26.99 -12.94 -1.61
C GLY A 193 26.58 -14.41 -1.66
N THR A 194 25.34 -14.75 -1.27
CA THR A 194 24.86 -16.14 -1.22
C THR A 194 23.87 -16.48 -2.35
N CYS A 195 24.04 -15.87 -3.53
CA CYS A 195 23.19 -16.11 -4.69
C CYS A 195 23.22 -17.60 -5.11
N THR A 196 22.03 -18.21 -5.26
CA THR A 196 21.85 -19.60 -5.71
C THR A 196 21.63 -19.69 -7.22
N ASN A 197 21.67 -18.56 -7.95
CA ASN A 197 21.33 -18.48 -9.37
C ASN A 197 19.91 -19.01 -9.70
N ALA A 198 18.95 -18.81 -8.81
CA ALA A 198 17.59 -19.29 -9.00
C ALA A 198 16.95 -18.83 -10.33
N CYS A 199 17.34 -17.68 -10.85
CA CYS A 199 16.94 -17.19 -12.17
C CYS A 199 17.44 -18.03 -13.36
N ARG A 200 18.29 -19.03 -13.13
CA ARG A 200 18.89 -19.91 -14.17
C ARG A 200 18.54 -21.38 -13.96
N TRP A 201 17.65 -21.68 -13.01
CA TRP A 201 17.19 -23.06 -12.79
C TRP A 201 16.24 -23.49 -13.91
N GLY A 202 16.02 -24.79 -14.01
CA GLY A 202 15.00 -25.36 -14.89
C GLY A 202 13.62 -25.16 -14.28
N TYR A 203 12.72 -24.56 -15.03
CA TYR A 203 11.32 -24.39 -14.68
C TYR A 203 10.47 -25.02 -15.77
N SER A 204 9.35 -25.61 -15.39
CA SER A 204 8.31 -26.07 -16.30
C SER A 204 7.05 -25.22 -16.07
N THR A 205 6.35 -24.94 -17.18
CA THR A 205 5.08 -24.20 -17.13
C THR A 205 3.93 -25.17 -17.27
N HIS A 206 2.91 -24.99 -16.46
CA HIS A 206 1.65 -25.74 -16.50
C HIS A 206 0.51 -24.74 -16.76
N GLY A 207 -0.51 -25.16 -17.56
CA GLY A 207 -1.72 -24.35 -17.69
C GLY A 207 -2.46 -24.35 -16.37
N GLY A 208 -2.99 -23.20 -16.00
CA GLY A 208 -3.90 -23.05 -14.87
C GLY A 208 -5.28 -22.66 -15.36
N THR A 209 -6.31 -23.01 -14.61
CA THR A 209 -7.67 -22.48 -14.80
C THR A 209 -8.01 -21.51 -13.70
N ASP A 210 -8.71 -20.44 -14.03
CA ASP A 210 -9.12 -19.41 -13.06
C ASP A 210 -10.25 -19.86 -12.12
N GLU A 211 -10.83 -21.06 -12.30
CA GLU A 211 -12.11 -21.38 -11.69
C GLU A 211 -12.13 -22.76 -11.03
N THR A 212 -11.85 -22.76 -9.75
CA THR A 212 -12.58 -23.60 -8.79
C THR A 212 -13.53 -22.70 -8.00
N ASP A 213 -14.66 -23.23 -7.53
CA ASP A 213 -15.60 -22.52 -6.63
C ASP A 213 -14.93 -21.98 -5.36
N SER A 214 -13.71 -22.42 -5.05
CA SER A 214 -12.87 -21.96 -3.94
C SER A 214 -11.85 -20.87 -4.34
N GLY A 215 -11.76 -20.49 -5.60
CA GLY A 215 -10.76 -19.53 -6.10
C GLY A 215 -9.34 -20.11 -6.22
N GLU A 216 -9.20 -21.42 -6.13
CA GLU A 216 -7.91 -22.12 -6.22
C GLU A 216 -7.55 -22.39 -7.68
N VAL A 217 -6.38 -21.94 -8.12
CA VAL A 217 -5.87 -22.20 -9.48
C VAL A 217 -5.35 -23.64 -9.54
N GLN A 218 -5.99 -24.48 -10.32
CA GLN A 218 -5.55 -25.87 -10.50
C GLN A 218 -4.79 -26.07 -11.81
N PRO A 219 -3.76 -26.93 -11.84
CA PRO A 219 -3.02 -27.23 -13.05
C PRO A 219 -3.91 -27.98 -14.05
N VAL A 220 -4.00 -27.46 -15.26
CA VAL A 220 -4.60 -28.15 -16.39
C VAL A 220 -3.48 -28.61 -17.32
N LYS A 221 -3.56 -29.84 -17.85
CA LYS A 221 -2.68 -30.26 -18.94
C LYS A 221 -2.95 -29.38 -20.15
N LEU A 222 -1.94 -28.64 -20.57
CA LEU A 222 -1.97 -28.00 -21.88
C LEU A 222 -1.91 -29.11 -22.94
N ASP A 223 -2.89 -29.18 -23.81
CA ASP A 223 -2.82 -30.02 -25.01
C ASP A 223 -1.84 -29.33 -26.01
N GLY A 224 -0.58 -29.74 -25.96
CA GLY A 224 0.50 -29.25 -26.81
C GLY A 224 1.63 -28.54 -26.03
N ASP A 225 2.83 -28.65 -26.53
CA ASP A 225 3.98 -27.90 -26.01
C ASP A 225 3.80 -26.40 -26.35
N PHE A 226 3.85 -25.54 -25.32
CA PHE A 226 3.85 -24.09 -25.54
C PHE A 226 5.21 -23.67 -26.11
N ASP A 227 5.22 -23.25 -27.38
CA ASP A 227 6.41 -22.76 -28.04
C ASP A 227 6.63 -21.26 -27.78
N PHE A 228 7.50 -20.96 -26.82
CA PHE A 228 7.88 -19.59 -26.49
C PHE A 228 8.49 -18.84 -27.69
N ALA A 229 9.23 -19.53 -28.57
CA ALA A 229 9.86 -18.90 -29.73
C ALA A 229 8.79 -18.49 -30.77
N GLN A 230 7.78 -19.32 -30.97
CA GLN A 230 6.65 -19.01 -31.84
C GLN A 230 5.82 -17.86 -31.26
N ALA A 231 5.48 -17.89 -29.97
CA ALA A 231 4.73 -16.82 -29.30
C ALA A 231 5.47 -15.47 -29.33
N GLN A 232 6.79 -15.50 -29.17
CA GLN A 232 7.63 -14.29 -29.27
C GLN A 232 7.69 -13.77 -30.72
N ALA A 233 7.83 -14.64 -31.71
CA ALA A 233 7.85 -14.25 -33.13
C ALA A 233 6.49 -13.69 -33.58
N GLU A 234 5.39 -14.23 -33.08
CA GLU A 234 4.04 -13.72 -33.30
C GLU A 234 3.84 -12.35 -32.63
N ALA A 235 4.31 -12.16 -31.40
CA ALA A 235 4.28 -10.87 -30.69
C ALA A 235 5.16 -9.81 -31.41
N GLU A 236 6.35 -10.16 -31.88
CA GLU A 236 7.22 -9.25 -32.63
C GLU A 236 6.62 -8.87 -34.00
N SER A 237 5.95 -9.81 -34.67
CA SER A 237 5.26 -9.54 -35.95
C SER A 237 4.03 -8.63 -35.75
N ALA A 238 3.29 -8.77 -34.66
CA ALA A 238 2.18 -7.90 -34.30
C ALA A 238 2.64 -6.49 -33.92
N PHE A 239 3.81 -6.36 -33.28
CA PHE A 239 4.40 -5.06 -32.92
C PHE A 239 4.87 -4.26 -34.14
N ALA A 240 5.28 -4.96 -35.22
CA ALA A 240 5.76 -4.34 -36.44
C ALA A 240 4.63 -3.83 -37.38
N ALA A 241 3.40 -4.26 -37.15
CA ALA A 241 2.33 -4.07 -38.13
C ALA A 241 1.45 -2.81 -37.95
N CYS A 242 1.30 -2.24 -36.75
CA CYS A 242 0.58 -0.95 -36.51
C CYS A 242 0.56 -0.62 -35.01
N GLY A 243 0.75 0.63 -34.66
CA GLY A 243 0.78 1.20 -33.31
C GLY A 243 -0.49 1.12 -32.46
N GLY A 244 -1.05 -0.05 -32.33
CA GLY A 244 -2.15 -0.39 -31.44
C GLY A 244 -1.96 -1.84 -31.01
N SER A 245 -1.53 -2.07 -29.78
CA SER A 245 -1.30 -3.39 -29.24
C SER A 245 -2.60 -4.06 -28.84
N GLU A 246 -3.15 -4.92 -29.69
CA GLU A 246 -4.00 -6.00 -29.18
C GLU A 246 -3.09 -7.00 -28.49
N ARG A 247 -3.33 -7.23 -27.21
CA ARG A 247 -2.60 -8.16 -26.37
C ARG A 247 -2.83 -9.60 -26.88
N HIS A 248 -1.78 -10.41 -26.90
CA HIS A 248 -1.92 -11.81 -27.34
C HIS A 248 -2.89 -12.56 -26.38
N PRO A 249 -3.89 -13.32 -26.88
CA PRO A 249 -4.87 -13.99 -26.03
C PRO A 249 -4.28 -14.96 -24.99
N ALA A 250 -3.07 -15.47 -25.23
CA ALA A 250 -2.36 -16.31 -24.28
C ALA A 250 -1.85 -15.52 -23.06
N ALA A 251 -1.65 -14.20 -23.17
CA ALA A 251 -1.20 -13.36 -22.06
C ALA A 251 -2.30 -13.10 -21.01
N ASP A 252 -3.57 -13.36 -21.36
CA ASP A 252 -4.70 -13.24 -20.42
C ASP A 252 -4.95 -14.52 -19.61
N LYS A 253 -4.13 -15.55 -19.82
CA LYS A 253 -4.24 -16.83 -19.09
C LYS A 253 -3.32 -16.86 -17.89
N VAL A 254 -3.80 -17.49 -16.82
CA VAL A 254 -2.95 -17.84 -15.68
C VAL A 254 -2.15 -19.10 -16.02
N TYR A 255 -0.85 -19.03 -15.82
CA TYR A 255 0.05 -20.17 -15.92
C TYR A 255 0.61 -20.52 -14.55
N LEU A 256 1.00 -21.76 -14.36
CA LEU A 256 1.67 -22.23 -13.17
C LEU A 256 3.11 -22.58 -13.49
N LEU A 257 4.04 -22.06 -12.71
CA LEU A 257 5.46 -22.32 -12.83
C LEU A 257 5.88 -23.35 -11.77
N GLU A 258 6.55 -24.41 -12.22
CA GLU A 258 7.13 -25.44 -11.35
C GLU A 258 8.65 -25.42 -11.43
N GLU A 259 9.33 -25.38 -10.30
CA GLU A 259 10.77 -25.47 -10.23
C GLU A 259 11.20 -26.95 -10.17
N ALA A 260 12.15 -27.36 -11.04
CA ALA A 260 12.54 -28.76 -11.23
C ALA A 260 13.04 -29.45 -9.95
N GLY A 261 13.60 -28.73 -8.99
CA GLY A 261 14.03 -29.24 -7.69
C GLY A 261 12.92 -29.33 -6.64
N ARG A 262 11.70 -28.89 -6.98
CA ARG A 262 10.52 -28.87 -6.08
C ARG A 262 9.26 -29.32 -6.81
N PRO A 263 9.20 -30.58 -7.26
CA PRO A 263 8.05 -31.12 -7.98
C PRO A 263 6.79 -31.04 -7.12
N GLY A 264 5.68 -30.60 -7.76
CA GLY A 264 4.38 -30.43 -7.10
C GLY A 264 4.19 -29.10 -6.38
N GLN A 265 5.23 -28.23 -6.30
CA GLN A 265 5.09 -26.86 -5.79
C GLN A 265 4.89 -25.90 -6.96
N LEU A 266 3.64 -25.63 -7.26
CA LEU A 266 3.24 -24.79 -8.37
C LEU A 266 3.12 -23.33 -7.93
N MET A 267 3.62 -22.38 -8.75
CA MET A 267 3.59 -20.94 -8.50
C MET A 267 2.85 -20.24 -9.64
N PRO A 268 1.81 -19.45 -9.38
CA PRO A 268 1.10 -18.74 -10.44
C PRO A 268 1.98 -17.68 -11.08
N ILE A 269 1.93 -17.58 -12.40
CA ILE A 269 2.51 -16.54 -13.23
C ILE A 269 1.39 -15.90 -14.05
N MET A 270 1.29 -14.59 -13.97
CA MET A 270 0.30 -13.80 -14.70
C MET A 270 0.98 -12.65 -15.42
N GLU A 271 0.39 -12.22 -16.52
CA GLU A 271 0.83 -11.05 -17.27
C GLU A 271 -0.35 -10.09 -17.45
N ASP A 272 -0.12 -8.79 -17.26
CA ASP A 272 -1.05 -7.75 -17.62
C ASP A 272 -0.39 -6.69 -18.53
N GLU A 273 -1.12 -5.64 -18.85
CA GLU A 273 -0.61 -4.51 -19.65
C GLU A 273 0.60 -3.77 -19.03
N HIS A 274 0.98 -4.10 -17.79
CA HIS A 274 2.05 -3.48 -17.03
C HIS A 274 3.27 -4.40 -16.84
N GLY A 275 3.16 -5.69 -17.16
CA GLY A 275 4.26 -6.65 -17.08
C GLY A 275 3.86 -8.05 -16.60
N THR A 276 4.86 -8.92 -16.48
CA THR A 276 4.71 -10.29 -16.00
C THR A 276 4.88 -10.35 -14.49
N TYR A 277 3.91 -10.93 -13.81
CA TYR A 277 3.90 -11.12 -12.34
C TYR A 277 4.18 -12.58 -12.02
N ILE A 278 5.35 -12.81 -11.46
CA ILE A 278 5.72 -14.12 -10.89
C ILE A 278 5.65 -13.95 -9.39
N MET A 279 4.75 -14.67 -8.72
CA MET A 279 4.56 -14.65 -7.28
C MET A 279 3.83 -13.41 -6.72
N ASN A 280 2.69 -13.62 -6.09
CA ASN A 280 1.95 -12.61 -5.35
C ASN A 280 2.48 -12.50 -3.92
N SER A 281 3.16 -11.39 -3.60
CA SER A 281 3.54 -11.11 -2.22
C SER A 281 2.31 -10.82 -1.38
N LYS A 282 2.22 -11.43 -0.19
CA LYS A 282 1.27 -11.04 0.85
C LYS A 282 1.50 -9.58 1.23
N ASP A 283 0.46 -8.93 1.73
CA ASP A 283 0.56 -7.55 2.22
C ASP A 283 1.23 -7.53 3.62
N LEU A 284 2.08 -6.53 3.87
CA LEU A 284 2.67 -6.31 5.19
C LEU A 284 1.57 -5.91 6.18
N ARG A 285 1.57 -6.54 7.35
CA ARG A 285 0.84 -6.11 8.54
C ARG A 285 1.76 -6.22 9.75
N ALA A 286 2.10 -5.10 10.35
CA ALA A 286 3.02 -5.01 11.49
C ALA A 286 2.39 -4.30 12.69
N VAL A 287 1.06 -4.36 12.82
CA VAL A 287 0.34 -3.68 13.92
C VAL A 287 0.74 -4.24 15.28
N GLU A 288 1.01 -5.54 15.36
CA GLU A 288 1.54 -6.24 16.54
C GLU A 288 2.97 -5.82 16.95
N HIS A 289 3.71 -5.21 16.03
CA HIS A 289 5.09 -4.75 16.25
C HIS A 289 5.18 -3.25 16.56
N VAL A 290 4.06 -2.53 16.59
CA VAL A 290 4.05 -1.07 16.84
C VAL A 290 4.65 -0.73 18.19
N GLU A 291 4.33 -1.49 19.25
CA GLU A 291 4.91 -1.29 20.58
C GLU A 291 6.45 -1.35 20.54
N ARG A 292 7.02 -2.37 19.88
CA ARG A 292 8.47 -2.51 19.74
C ARG A 292 9.10 -1.37 18.93
N LEU A 293 8.46 -0.94 17.84
CA LEU A 293 8.93 0.20 17.04
C LEU A 293 8.91 1.52 17.83
N VAL A 294 7.90 1.74 18.66
CA VAL A 294 7.84 2.88 19.60
C VAL A 294 8.96 2.82 20.63
N GLN A 295 9.23 1.65 21.21
CA GLN A 295 10.32 1.43 22.16
C GLN A 295 11.70 1.65 21.54
N ILE A 296 11.91 1.23 20.29
CA ILE A 296 13.12 1.50 19.49
C ILE A 296 13.30 3.00 19.26
N GLY A 297 12.22 3.78 19.26
CA GLY A 297 12.25 5.21 19.01
C GLY A 297 12.25 5.55 17.51
N VAL A 298 11.53 4.78 16.70
CA VAL A 298 11.26 5.11 15.29
C VAL A 298 10.42 6.38 15.22
N ASP A 299 10.78 7.32 14.31
CA ASP A 299 10.15 8.64 14.26
C ASP A 299 8.87 8.64 13.43
N SER A 300 8.72 7.75 12.44
CA SER A 300 7.55 7.70 11.58
C SER A 300 7.20 6.27 11.19
N LEU A 301 5.90 5.93 11.29
CA LEU A 301 5.30 4.66 10.87
C LEU A 301 4.49 4.90 9.60
N LYS A 302 4.88 4.24 8.51
CA LYS A 302 4.36 4.49 7.17
C LYS A 302 3.44 3.39 6.68
N ILE A 303 2.27 3.78 6.19
CA ILE A 303 1.32 2.91 5.50
C ILE A 303 1.55 3.02 3.98
N GLU A 304 1.63 1.89 3.26
CA GLU A 304 1.67 1.86 1.79
C GLU A 304 0.24 1.77 1.23
N GLY A 305 -0.01 2.37 0.06
CA GLY A 305 -1.29 2.17 -0.62
C GLY A 305 -1.92 3.40 -1.25
N ARG A 306 -1.20 4.24 -2.00
CA ARG A 306 -1.76 5.45 -2.66
C ARG A 306 -2.95 5.17 -3.59
N THR A 307 -3.01 3.98 -4.18
CA THR A 307 -4.09 3.55 -5.08
C THR A 307 -5.26 2.86 -4.35
N LYS A 308 -5.11 2.58 -3.07
CA LYS A 308 -6.14 1.92 -2.25
C LYS A 308 -7.36 2.83 -2.05
N SER A 309 -8.47 2.22 -1.62
CA SER A 309 -9.76 2.92 -1.38
C SER A 309 -9.69 3.89 -0.18
N LEU A 310 -10.66 4.80 -0.10
CA LEU A 310 -10.86 5.67 1.06
C LEU A 310 -11.08 4.85 2.33
N TYR A 311 -11.86 3.77 2.24
CA TYR A 311 -12.09 2.83 3.35
C TYR A 311 -10.80 2.23 3.90
N TYR A 312 -9.88 1.79 3.01
CA TYR A 312 -8.56 1.30 3.41
C TYR A 312 -7.77 2.37 4.19
N VAL A 313 -7.74 3.61 3.68
CA VAL A 313 -7.00 4.71 4.31
C VAL A 313 -7.57 5.02 5.70
N ALA A 314 -8.88 5.15 5.82
CA ALA A 314 -9.55 5.44 7.10
C ALA A 314 -9.33 4.32 8.13
N ARG A 315 -9.55 3.05 7.72
CA ARG A 315 -9.43 1.90 8.63
C ARG A 315 -7.98 1.69 9.09
N THR A 316 -7.01 1.78 8.19
CA THR A 316 -5.59 1.64 8.58
C THR A 316 -5.15 2.80 9.48
N ALA A 317 -5.57 4.04 9.18
CA ALA A 317 -5.29 5.19 10.04
C ALA A 317 -5.80 4.96 11.48
N GLN A 318 -7.08 4.59 11.62
CA GLN A 318 -7.73 4.38 12.90
C GLN A 318 -7.04 3.28 13.71
N VAL A 319 -6.74 2.14 13.09
CA VAL A 319 -6.14 0.99 13.76
C VAL A 319 -4.71 1.30 14.21
N TYR A 320 -3.88 1.85 13.32
CA TYR A 320 -2.49 2.17 13.68
C TYR A 320 -2.39 3.35 14.66
N ARG A 321 -3.31 4.33 14.61
CA ARG A 321 -3.36 5.40 15.61
C ARG A 321 -3.62 4.82 17.00
N ARG A 322 -4.60 3.92 17.13
CA ARG A 322 -4.90 3.24 18.41
C ARG A 322 -3.71 2.42 18.89
N ALA A 323 -3.05 1.67 18.02
CA ALA A 323 -1.87 0.89 18.38
C ALA A 323 -0.72 1.78 18.88
N ILE A 324 -0.48 2.94 18.24
CA ILE A 324 0.52 3.91 18.68
C ILE A 324 0.15 4.51 20.03
N ASP A 325 -1.10 4.94 20.22
CA ASP A 325 -1.57 5.54 21.45
C ASP A 325 -1.52 4.55 22.63
N ASP A 326 -1.82 3.28 22.37
CA ASP A 326 -1.70 2.21 23.37
C ASP A 326 -0.22 1.99 23.75
N ALA A 327 0.68 1.89 22.76
CA ALA A 327 2.10 1.70 22.98
C ALA A 327 2.75 2.88 23.76
N VAL A 328 2.40 4.12 23.41
CA VAL A 328 2.92 5.33 24.09
C VAL A 328 2.39 5.42 25.53
N ALA A 329 1.17 4.94 25.77
CA ALA A 329 0.56 4.89 27.10
C ALA A 329 0.94 3.65 27.91
N ASP A 330 1.90 2.85 27.41
CA ASP A 330 2.36 1.59 28.05
C ASP A 330 1.19 0.59 28.30
N ARG A 331 0.21 0.58 27.39
CA ARG A 331 -0.88 -0.41 27.37
C ARG A 331 -0.48 -1.61 26.51
N PRO A 332 -0.84 -2.84 26.90
CA PRO A 332 -0.52 -4.02 26.10
C PRO A 332 -1.23 -3.98 24.76
N PHE A 333 -0.60 -4.60 23.75
CA PHE A 333 -1.18 -4.71 22.41
C PHE A 333 -2.57 -5.37 22.45
N ASN A 334 -3.52 -4.74 21.77
CA ASN A 334 -4.87 -5.27 21.63
C ASN A 334 -5.02 -6.14 20.36
N PRO A 335 -5.14 -7.49 20.49
CA PRO A 335 -5.25 -8.38 19.34
C PRO A 335 -6.46 -8.12 18.43
N ALA A 336 -7.52 -7.49 18.94
CA ALA A 336 -8.68 -7.13 18.12
C ALA A 336 -8.33 -6.19 16.95
N LEU A 337 -7.23 -5.42 17.06
CA LEU A 337 -6.73 -4.56 15.99
C LEU A 337 -6.31 -5.36 14.75
N MET A 338 -5.83 -6.59 14.92
CA MET A 338 -5.51 -7.47 13.80
C MET A 338 -6.77 -7.86 13.02
N LEU A 339 -7.83 -8.23 13.73
CA LEU A 339 -9.12 -8.61 13.12
C LEU A 339 -9.77 -7.45 12.36
N GLU A 340 -9.63 -6.23 12.88
CA GLU A 340 -10.13 -5.03 12.19
C GLU A 340 -9.43 -4.82 10.83
N LEU A 341 -8.16 -5.17 10.70
CA LEU A 341 -7.41 -5.07 9.42
C LEU A 341 -7.75 -6.23 8.47
N GLU A 342 -8.12 -7.40 8.96
CA GLU A 342 -8.55 -8.53 8.14
C GLU A 342 -9.83 -8.25 7.33
N GLY A 343 -10.64 -7.29 7.76
CA GLY A 343 -11.78 -6.79 6.99
C GLY A 343 -11.42 -5.97 5.75
N LEU A 344 -10.13 -5.65 5.54
CA LEU A 344 -9.65 -4.97 4.34
C LEU A 344 -9.34 -5.98 3.24
N ALA A 345 -9.59 -5.59 1.98
CA ALA A 345 -9.17 -6.39 0.83
C ALA A 345 -7.65 -6.53 0.80
N ASN A 346 -7.15 -7.75 1.00
CA ASN A 346 -5.73 -8.07 1.11
C ASN A 346 -5.41 -9.39 0.41
N ARG A 347 -4.13 -9.67 0.20
CA ARG A 347 -3.60 -10.90 -0.39
C ARG A 347 -3.08 -11.90 0.66
N GLY A 348 -3.68 -11.91 1.83
CA GLY A 348 -3.11 -12.48 3.04
C GLY A 348 -2.07 -11.53 3.66
N TYR A 349 -1.88 -11.65 4.97
CA TYR A 349 -0.97 -10.80 5.71
C TYR A 349 0.30 -11.53 6.14
N THR A 350 1.37 -10.74 6.31
CA THR A 350 2.68 -11.18 6.80
C THR A 350 3.34 -10.07 7.61
N SER A 351 4.14 -10.42 8.62
CA SER A 351 5.06 -9.49 9.29
C SER A 351 6.29 -9.13 8.45
N GLY A 352 6.40 -9.68 7.24
CA GLY A 352 7.54 -9.44 6.35
C GLY A 352 8.86 -9.93 6.95
N PHE A 353 9.87 -9.08 6.91
CA PHE A 353 11.20 -9.36 7.44
C PHE A 353 11.40 -8.90 8.89
N LEU A 354 10.40 -8.30 9.52
CA LEU A 354 10.52 -7.73 10.86
C LEU A 354 10.97 -8.78 11.91
N GLU A 355 10.58 -10.04 11.75
CA GLU A 355 10.99 -11.17 12.57
C GLU A 355 12.15 -11.99 11.98
N ARG A 356 12.86 -11.50 10.97
CA ARG A 356 14.08 -12.01 10.34
C ARG A 356 14.00 -13.35 9.60
N ARG A 357 12.96 -14.14 9.69
CA ARG A 357 12.86 -15.43 8.97
C ARG A 357 11.49 -15.60 8.33
N PRO A 358 11.25 -14.98 7.16
CA PRO A 358 10.05 -15.29 6.44
C PRO A 358 10.01 -16.79 6.12
N SER A 359 8.95 -17.48 6.56
CA SER A 359 8.65 -18.83 6.13
C SER A 359 8.11 -18.80 4.70
N GLN A 360 7.99 -19.96 4.03
CA GLN A 360 7.36 -20.00 2.70
C GLN A 360 5.89 -19.57 2.72
N ASP A 361 5.26 -19.53 3.90
CA ASP A 361 3.88 -19.05 4.11
C ASP A 361 3.67 -17.56 3.87
N TYR A 362 4.73 -16.81 3.57
CA TYR A 362 4.68 -15.35 3.29
C TYR A 362 4.20 -14.99 1.89
N GLN A 363 3.97 -15.97 1.04
CA GLN A 363 3.46 -15.76 -0.30
C GLN A 363 2.07 -16.36 -0.44
N ASN A 364 1.20 -15.65 -1.13
CA ASN A 364 -0.07 -16.19 -1.53
C ASN A 364 0.09 -16.84 -2.91
N TYR A 365 0.27 -18.16 -2.92
CA TYR A 365 0.39 -18.93 -4.15
C TYR A 365 -0.98 -19.28 -4.78
N ILE A 366 -2.08 -19.02 -4.07
CA ILE A 366 -3.38 -19.57 -4.39
C ILE A 366 -4.29 -18.53 -5.04
N THR A 367 -4.23 -17.26 -4.63
CA THR A 367 -5.12 -16.22 -5.17
C THR A 367 -4.37 -15.01 -5.70
N GLY A 368 -4.59 -14.67 -6.97
CA GLY A 368 -4.05 -13.47 -7.62
C GLY A 368 -4.79 -12.18 -7.26
N HIS A 369 -5.93 -12.27 -6.59
CA HIS A 369 -6.76 -11.16 -6.17
C HIS A 369 -6.83 -11.04 -4.65
N SER A 370 -7.29 -9.88 -4.18
CA SER A 370 -7.47 -9.63 -2.76
C SER A 370 -8.76 -10.28 -2.28
N ASP A 371 -8.67 -11.12 -1.26
CA ASP A 371 -9.84 -11.68 -0.59
C ASP A 371 -10.50 -10.64 0.31
N ILE A 372 -11.82 -10.73 0.44
CA ILE A 372 -12.61 -9.90 1.32
C ILE A 372 -12.84 -10.71 2.61
N GLY A 373 -12.25 -10.22 3.70
CA GLY A 373 -12.39 -10.84 5.02
C GLY A 373 -13.81 -10.73 5.60
N HIS A 374 -13.93 -10.67 6.93
CA HIS A 374 -15.20 -10.74 7.67
C HIS A 374 -16.17 -9.56 7.48
N SER A 375 -15.82 -8.54 6.71
CA SER A 375 -16.68 -7.38 6.46
C SER A 375 -16.56 -6.83 5.04
N HIS A 376 -17.68 -6.31 4.53
CA HIS A 376 -17.78 -5.66 3.22
C HIS A 376 -18.03 -4.17 3.37
N PHE A 377 -17.18 -3.31 2.82
CA PHE A 377 -17.48 -1.89 2.70
C PHE A 377 -18.69 -1.67 1.80
N VAL A 378 -19.75 -0.99 2.30
CA VAL A 378 -21.01 -0.87 1.58
C VAL A 378 -21.46 0.57 1.33
N GLY A 379 -20.93 1.56 2.04
CA GLY A 379 -21.35 2.94 1.78
C GLY A 379 -20.64 4.01 2.61
N GLU A 380 -20.85 5.25 2.21
CA GLU A 380 -20.36 6.46 2.86
C GLU A 380 -21.54 7.31 3.30
N VAL A 381 -21.55 7.72 4.57
CA VAL A 381 -22.55 8.64 5.12
C VAL A 381 -22.20 10.06 4.68
N ARG A 382 -23.02 10.66 3.84
CA ARG A 382 -22.79 12.01 3.30
C ARG A 382 -23.32 13.09 4.25
N SER A 383 -24.48 12.85 4.84
CA SER A 383 -25.09 13.75 5.80
C SER A 383 -25.99 12.97 6.76
N VAL A 384 -26.26 13.52 7.94
CA VAL A 384 -27.28 13.00 8.85
C VAL A 384 -28.17 14.15 9.30
N SER A 385 -29.47 13.95 9.27
CA SER A 385 -30.45 14.96 9.71
C SER A 385 -31.71 14.27 10.24
N GLY A 386 -32.12 14.67 11.44
CA GLY A 386 -33.36 14.16 12.06
C GLY A 386 -33.36 12.66 12.28
N GLY A 387 -32.19 12.06 12.58
CA GLY A 387 -32.04 10.63 12.82
C GLY A 387 -31.99 9.78 11.55
N TRP A 388 -31.86 10.39 10.37
CA TRP A 388 -31.70 9.70 9.10
C TRP A 388 -30.39 10.12 8.38
N ALA A 389 -29.58 9.16 8.04
CA ALA A 389 -28.35 9.34 7.28
C ALA A 389 -28.58 9.17 5.80
N GLU A 390 -28.10 10.10 4.98
CA GLU A 390 -27.97 9.91 3.53
C GLU A 390 -26.67 9.17 3.24
N VAL A 391 -26.81 7.99 2.62
CA VAL A 391 -25.71 7.08 2.35
C VAL A 391 -25.50 6.96 0.85
N GLU A 392 -24.28 7.25 0.39
CA GLU A 392 -23.84 6.89 -0.95
C GLU A 392 -23.45 5.41 -0.96
N VAL A 393 -24.24 4.62 -1.67
CA VAL A 393 -24.07 3.17 -1.73
C VAL A 393 -22.87 2.82 -2.61
N LYS A 394 -21.96 1.98 -2.10
CA LYS A 394 -20.81 1.47 -2.84
C LYS A 394 -20.99 -0.01 -3.22
N ASN A 395 -21.52 -0.81 -2.31
CA ASN A 395 -21.81 -2.23 -2.52
C ASN A 395 -23.19 -2.59 -1.94
N LYS A 396 -23.69 -3.78 -2.30
CA LYS A 396 -25.00 -4.26 -1.90
C LYS A 396 -25.11 -4.47 -0.38
N PHE A 397 -26.22 -4.00 0.19
CA PHE A 397 -26.67 -4.31 1.57
C PHE A 397 -28.18 -4.25 1.67
N GLN A 398 -28.75 -4.78 2.74
CA GLN A 398 -30.19 -4.89 2.93
C GLN A 398 -30.61 -4.71 4.39
N VAL A 399 -31.91 -4.45 4.57
CA VAL A 399 -32.54 -4.43 5.90
C VAL A 399 -32.35 -5.79 6.57
N GLY A 400 -31.96 -5.79 7.85
CA GLY A 400 -31.58 -6.95 8.62
C GLY A 400 -30.06 -7.22 8.67
N ASP A 401 -29.27 -6.60 7.80
CA ASP A 401 -27.81 -6.72 7.85
C ASP A 401 -27.24 -6.10 9.13
N ARG A 402 -26.22 -6.76 9.68
CA ARG A 402 -25.38 -6.18 10.73
C ARG A 402 -24.34 -5.27 10.11
N MET A 403 -24.33 -4.03 10.54
CA MET A 403 -23.49 -2.98 9.97
C MET A 403 -22.53 -2.45 11.04
N GLU A 404 -21.26 -2.31 10.69
CA GLU A 404 -20.31 -1.54 11.45
C GLU A 404 -20.31 -0.10 10.92
N VAL A 405 -20.63 0.84 11.78
CA VAL A 405 -20.49 2.29 11.56
C VAL A 405 -19.09 2.67 12.01
N ILE A 406 -18.23 3.06 11.06
CA ILE A 406 -16.82 3.36 11.30
C ILE A 406 -16.65 4.86 11.29
N HIS A 407 -16.33 5.43 12.46
CA HIS A 407 -16.25 6.87 12.65
C HIS A 407 -15.01 7.26 13.48
N PRO A 408 -14.41 8.46 13.28
CA PRO A 408 -13.28 8.93 14.08
C PRO A 408 -13.52 8.92 15.59
N SER A 409 -14.76 9.15 16.04
CA SER A 409 -15.11 9.11 17.46
C SER A 409 -15.31 7.70 18.05
N GLY A 410 -15.14 6.66 17.25
CA GLY A 410 -15.29 5.25 17.63
C GLY A 410 -16.30 4.51 16.74
N ASN A 411 -16.09 3.20 16.62
CA ASN A 411 -16.94 2.33 15.81
C ASN A 411 -18.14 1.83 16.60
N HIS A 412 -19.24 1.60 15.89
CA HIS A 412 -20.46 1.08 16.50
C HIS A 412 -21.11 0.03 15.58
N ILE A 413 -21.63 -1.04 16.17
CA ILE A 413 -22.34 -2.08 15.42
C ILE A 413 -23.84 -1.86 15.60
N VAL A 414 -24.57 -1.78 14.49
CA VAL A 414 -26.02 -1.65 14.43
C VAL A 414 -26.61 -2.74 13.53
N THR A 415 -27.86 -3.11 13.79
CA THR A 415 -28.66 -3.88 12.83
C THR A 415 -29.49 -2.90 12.02
N LEU A 416 -29.44 -2.99 10.71
CA LEU A 416 -30.19 -2.10 9.82
C LEU A 416 -31.68 -2.43 9.88
N GLU A 417 -32.46 -1.62 10.60
CA GLU A 417 -33.87 -1.88 10.84
C GLU A 417 -34.80 -1.36 9.72
N ALA A 418 -34.36 -0.30 9.02
CA ALA A 418 -35.15 0.34 7.96
C ALA A 418 -34.25 0.99 6.92
N MET A 419 -34.76 1.12 5.70
CA MET A 419 -34.10 1.86 4.62
C MET A 419 -35.16 2.55 3.74
N ARG A 420 -34.82 3.73 3.23
CA ARG A 420 -35.68 4.51 2.33
C ARG A 420 -34.91 5.00 1.12
N SER A 421 -35.62 5.19 0.01
CA SER A 421 -35.13 5.98 -1.11
C SER A 421 -34.99 7.46 -0.72
N LEU A 422 -34.35 8.27 -1.55
CA LEU A 422 -34.30 9.74 -1.33
C LEU A 422 -35.70 10.37 -1.34
N ASP A 423 -36.65 9.79 -2.09
CA ASP A 423 -38.04 10.23 -2.17
C ASP A 423 -38.89 9.83 -0.94
N GLY A 424 -38.30 9.06 -0.03
CA GLY A 424 -38.93 8.64 1.24
C GLY A 424 -39.67 7.30 1.19
N GLU A 425 -39.66 6.59 0.05
CA GLU A 425 -40.28 5.27 -0.09
C GLU A 425 -39.48 4.21 0.68
N ALA A 426 -40.15 3.32 1.38
CA ALA A 426 -39.51 2.21 2.07
C ALA A 426 -38.95 1.20 1.08
N ILE A 427 -37.68 0.87 1.22
CA ILE A 427 -36.98 -0.13 0.40
C ILE A 427 -36.25 -1.11 1.33
N SER A 428 -36.08 -2.34 0.89
CA SER A 428 -35.43 -3.38 1.68
C SER A 428 -34.00 -3.70 1.23
N ILE A 429 -33.60 -3.33 0.00
CA ILE A 429 -32.32 -3.67 -0.59
C ILE A 429 -31.73 -2.44 -1.29
N ALA A 430 -30.48 -2.14 -1.03
CA ALA A 430 -29.62 -1.25 -1.79
C ALA A 430 -28.69 -2.11 -2.68
N PRO A 431 -28.90 -2.17 -3.99
CA PRO A 431 -28.19 -3.13 -4.85
C PRO A 431 -26.72 -2.77 -5.13
N GLY A 432 -26.34 -1.50 -4.98
CA GLY A 432 -24.96 -1.02 -5.22
C GLY A 432 -24.91 0.39 -5.81
N SER A 433 -23.69 0.83 -6.19
CA SER A 433 -23.47 2.13 -6.82
C SER A 433 -24.15 2.24 -8.20
N PRO A 434 -24.65 3.44 -8.63
CA PRO A 434 -24.52 4.76 -7.99
C PRO A 434 -25.75 5.20 -7.14
N LEU A 435 -26.33 4.32 -6.38
CA LEU A 435 -27.55 4.60 -5.58
C LEU A 435 -27.23 5.43 -4.33
N GLN A 436 -28.19 6.28 -3.93
CA GLN A 436 -28.22 6.92 -2.60
C GLN A 436 -29.49 6.48 -1.86
N VAL A 437 -29.34 6.20 -0.57
CA VAL A 437 -30.43 5.75 0.29
C VAL A 437 -30.39 6.48 1.62
N ARG A 438 -31.50 6.41 2.39
CA ARG A 438 -31.56 6.89 3.76
C ARG A 438 -31.70 5.72 4.72
N ILE A 439 -30.89 5.71 5.79
CA ILE A 439 -30.93 4.73 6.87
C ILE A 439 -31.04 5.43 8.21
N PRO A 440 -31.65 4.82 9.25
CA PRO A 440 -31.66 5.37 10.61
C PRO A 440 -30.23 5.42 11.17
N LEU A 441 -29.77 6.60 11.58
CA LEU A 441 -28.46 6.78 12.20
C LEU A 441 -28.44 8.08 12.99
N GLU A 442 -27.71 8.12 14.12
CA GLU A 442 -27.60 9.32 14.94
C GLU A 442 -26.76 10.41 14.23
N ASP A 443 -27.12 11.69 14.47
CA ASP A 443 -26.48 12.83 13.79
C ASP A 443 -24.96 12.93 13.98
N ARG A 444 -24.44 12.38 15.07
CA ARG A 444 -22.98 12.34 15.36
C ARG A 444 -22.17 11.51 14.36
N TYR A 445 -22.79 10.66 13.58
CA TYR A 445 -22.11 9.78 12.61
C TYR A 445 -22.03 10.36 11.19
N ALA A 446 -22.22 11.65 11.02
CA ALA A 446 -21.98 12.31 9.75
C ALA A 446 -20.53 12.08 9.27
N GLY A 447 -20.33 11.66 8.02
CA GLY A 447 -19.02 11.30 7.47
C GLY A 447 -18.54 9.89 7.84
N ALA A 448 -19.36 9.07 8.53
CA ALA A 448 -19.01 7.68 8.82
C ALA A 448 -18.91 6.82 7.54
N LEU A 449 -18.13 5.75 7.64
CA LEU A 449 -18.08 4.67 6.67
C LEU A 449 -18.90 3.49 7.18
N LEU A 450 -19.56 2.79 6.26
CA LEU A 450 -20.42 1.64 6.60
C LEU A 450 -19.82 0.36 6.05
N ALA A 451 -19.66 -0.64 6.90
CA ALA A 451 -19.24 -1.98 6.50
C ALA A 451 -20.29 -3.01 6.95
N ARG A 452 -20.74 -3.87 6.05
CA ARG A 452 -21.60 -5.00 6.36
C ARG A 452 -20.75 -6.13 6.94
N LEU A 453 -21.11 -6.63 8.12
CA LEU A 453 -20.47 -7.79 8.71
C LEU A 453 -21.00 -9.07 8.04
N LEU A 454 -20.10 -9.94 7.62
CA LEU A 454 -20.46 -11.23 7.06
C LEU A 454 -20.77 -12.23 8.20
N PRO A 455 -21.68 -13.19 7.98
CA PRO A 455 -21.85 -14.30 8.91
C PRO A 455 -20.52 -15.02 9.15
N ALA A 456 -20.28 -15.41 10.41
CA ALA A 456 -19.08 -16.17 10.79
C ALA A 456 -19.12 -17.57 10.20
#